data_9430e31afc50f98b56eaffdb1d26e8bf
#
_entry.id   9430e31afc50f98b56eaffdb1d26e8bf
#
_cell.length_a   1.000
_cell.length_b   1.000
_cell.length_c   1.000
_cell.angle_alpha   90.00
_cell.angle_beta   90.00
_cell.angle_gamma   90.00
#
_symmetry.space_group_name_H-M   'P 1'
#
loop_
_entity.id
_entity.type
_entity.pdbx_description
1 polymer ?
#
loop_
_entity_poly.entity_id
_entity_poly.type
_entity_poly.pdbx_seq_one_letter_code
_entity_poly.pdbx_strand_id
1 'polypeptide(L)'
;MKKKVILILCLLLCALLLSGCGDTAKEEPAKLSFRSAASYESLKALDGKPVAINGYMATSSPADGSFIFLMNLPYQSCPFCKPNTSQLSNTMEVYPPKGKTFGYTTQAIQVTGKLQVAPDESSSFTDPYGYEFNFKIVDAEYHILSADELSGDMALWQRVADSGIINDLYAMQDYVDFLCRWPTYFVNSYEDADGNIHPGYYLYASDAMNYLTQEGAQYRYGRKDGYFDVLIDRIKKLDPTRLNALVKNVEQAKLLAADALRELEEEHYTSEYKFVEQFQTEDYVFTLDKGQELSDRVDALYMDFADWLGSWEL
;
A
#
# COMPACT_ATOMS: atom_id res chain seq x y z
N MET A 1 27.85 -74.13 9.95
CA MET A 1 28.45 -72.79 10.14
C MET A 1 28.14 -71.82 8.99
N LYS A 2 28.21 -72.20 7.71
CA LYS A 2 27.98 -71.31 6.58
C LYS A 2 26.58 -70.64 6.50
N LYS A 3 25.50 -71.35 6.85
CA LYS A 3 24.12 -70.80 6.84
C LYS A 3 23.86 -69.69 7.91
N LYS A 4 24.51 -69.80 9.10
CA LYS A 4 24.40 -68.79 10.14
C LYS A 4 25.17 -67.50 9.81
N VAL A 5 26.27 -67.57 9.10
CA VAL A 5 27.05 -66.41 8.67
C VAL A 5 26.32 -65.63 7.58
N ILE A 6 25.66 -66.32 6.64
CA ILE A 6 24.85 -65.66 5.58
C ILE A 6 23.64 -64.91 6.18
N LEU A 7 22.96 -65.50 7.21
CA LEU A 7 21.84 -64.87 7.87
C LEU A 7 22.24 -63.58 8.61
N ILE A 8 23.40 -63.59 9.27
CA ILE A 8 23.94 -62.43 10.00
C ILE A 8 24.39 -61.35 8.99
N LEU A 9 24.95 -61.73 7.85
CA LEU A 9 25.34 -60.78 6.81
C LEU A 9 24.12 -60.10 6.14
N CYS A 10 23.04 -60.87 5.90
CA CYS A 10 21.79 -60.32 5.39
C CYS A 10 21.08 -59.38 6.41
N LEU A 11 21.12 -59.70 7.69
CA LEU A 11 20.58 -58.82 8.75
C LEU A 11 21.39 -57.54 8.91
N LEU A 12 22.71 -57.59 8.78
CA LEU A 12 23.58 -56.40 8.75
C LEU A 12 23.36 -55.53 7.51
N LEU A 13 23.15 -56.14 6.34
CA LEU A 13 22.83 -55.40 5.11
C LEU A 13 21.46 -54.74 5.18
N CYS A 14 20.43 -55.43 5.77
CA CYS A 14 19.12 -54.81 5.99
C CYS A 14 19.17 -53.66 7.00
N ALA A 15 19.99 -53.78 8.06
CA ALA A 15 20.17 -52.70 9.03
C ALA A 15 20.86 -51.46 8.41
N LEU A 16 21.77 -51.63 7.43
CA LEU A 16 22.41 -50.56 6.70
C LEU A 16 21.46 -49.90 5.68
N LEU A 17 20.47 -50.60 5.17
CA LEU A 17 19.47 -50.05 4.26
C LEU A 17 18.34 -49.31 5.00
N LEU A 18 18.12 -49.57 6.28
CA LEU A 18 17.16 -48.86 7.12
C LEU A 18 17.71 -47.56 7.75
N SER A 19 19.02 -47.37 7.74
CA SER A 19 19.65 -46.14 8.23
C SER A 19 19.65 -44.99 7.20
N GLY A 20 19.08 -45.19 5.99
CA GLY A 20 19.05 -44.23 4.91
C GLY A 20 17.79 -43.37 4.82
N CYS A 21 16.80 -43.53 5.68
CA CYS A 21 15.75 -42.55 5.91
C CYS A 21 16.27 -41.51 6.92
N GLY A 22 17.26 -40.71 6.51
CA GLY A 22 17.53 -39.48 7.20
C GLY A 22 16.30 -38.59 7.03
N ASP A 23 15.62 -38.31 8.13
CA ASP A 23 14.84 -37.07 8.20
C ASP A 23 15.77 -35.95 7.64
N THR A 24 15.51 -35.52 6.42
CA THR A 24 16.06 -34.26 5.96
C THR A 24 15.51 -33.24 6.95
N ALA A 25 16.32 -32.89 7.94
CA ALA A 25 16.01 -31.78 8.84
C ALA A 25 15.53 -30.66 7.92
N LYS A 26 14.26 -30.31 7.99
CA LYS A 26 13.73 -29.20 7.21
C LYS A 26 14.62 -28.03 7.55
N GLU A 27 15.34 -27.53 6.55
CA GLU A 27 16.18 -26.36 6.72
C GLU A 27 15.28 -25.24 7.28
N GLU A 28 15.68 -24.67 8.41
CA GLU A 28 14.90 -23.60 9.03
C GLU A 28 14.85 -22.40 8.07
N PRO A 29 13.66 -21.86 7.76
CA PRO A 29 13.55 -20.77 6.80
C PRO A 29 14.37 -19.55 7.22
N ALA A 30 15.17 -19.02 6.31
CA ALA A 30 15.91 -17.79 6.55
C ALA A 30 14.92 -16.63 6.72
N LYS A 31 15.09 -15.84 7.80
CA LYS A 31 14.25 -14.66 8.03
C LYS A 31 14.59 -13.59 7.00
N LEU A 32 13.56 -13.14 6.29
CA LEU A 32 13.62 -12.06 5.32
C LEU A 32 12.80 -10.87 5.83
N SER A 33 13.28 -9.66 5.60
CA SER A 33 12.53 -8.42 5.82
C SER A 33 12.44 -7.64 4.53
N PHE A 34 11.49 -6.71 4.43
CA PHE A 34 11.36 -5.85 3.24
C PHE A 34 12.62 -5.00 3.03
N ARG A 35 13.30 -4.57 4.09
CA ARG A 35 14.58 -3.86 3.99
C ARG A 35 15.71 -4.74 3.44
N SER A 36 15.82 -5.99 3.91
CA SER A 36 16.80 -6.92 3.38
C SER A 36 16.50 -7.30 1.93
N ALA A 37 15.21 -7.32 1.55
CA ALA A 37 14.75 -7.56 0.18
C ALA A 37 15.03 -6.38 -0.78
N ALA A 38 15.44 -5.23 -0.28
CA ALA A 38 15.84 -4.09 -1.11
C ALA A 38 17.24 -4.23 -1.74
N SER A 39 18.02 -5.26 -1.35
CA SER A 39 19.35 -5.54 -1.90
C SER A 39 19.33 -6.81 -2.75
N TYR A 40 19.60 -6.68 -4.05
CA TYR A 40 19.70 -7.81 -4.97
C TYR A 40 20.71 -8.86 -4.50
N GLU A 41 21.90 -8.44 -4.07
CA GLU A 41 22.95 -9.34 -3.59
C GLU A 41 22.51 -10.14 -2.36
N SER A 42 21.79 -9.49 -1.42
CA SER A 42 21.26 -10.17 -0.24
C SER A 42 20.22 -11.22 -0.61
N LEU A 43 19.33 -10.92 -1.57
CA LEU A 43 18.35 -11.86 -2.08
C LEU A 43 19.01 -12.98 -2.88
N LYS A 44 19.99 -12.65 -3.70
CA LYS A 44 20.71 -13.65 -4.53
C LYS A 44 21.42 -14.71 -3.68
N ALA A 45 21.93 -14.33 -2.51
CA ALA A 45 22.51 -15.28 -1.55
C ALA A 45 21.51 -16.29 -0.98
N LEU A 46 20.21 -15.97 -1.05
CA LEU A 46 19.09 -16.81 -0.59
C LEU A 46 18.32 -17.49 -1.73
N ASP A 47 18.74 -17.30 -2.98
CA ASP A 47 18.08 -17.90 -4.14
C ASP A 47 17.95 -19.43 -4.01
N GLY A 48 16.73 -19.92 -4.19
CA GLY A 48 16.40 -21.33 -4.06
C GLY A 48 16.24 -21.85 -2.63
N LYS A 49 16.49 -21.03 -1.61
CA LYS A 49 16.36 -21.42 -0.19
C LYS A 49 14.96 -21.17 0.37
N PRO A 50 14.58 -21.89 1.44
CA PRO A 50 13.39 -21.57 2.19
C PRO A 50 13.58 -20.24 2.95
N VAL A 51 12.56 -19.38 2.85
CA VAL A 51 12.53 -18.07 3.53
C VAL A 51 11.20 -17.88 4.28
N ALA A 52 11.22 -17.02 5.29
CA ALA A 52 10.03 -16.58 6.01
C ALA A 52 10.03 -15.06 6.10
N ILE A 53 8.90 -14.44 5.77
CA ILE A 53 8.70 -12.97 5.82
C ILE A 53 7.34 -12.64 6.39
N ASN A 54 7.26 -11.60 7.20
CA ASN A 54 6.03 -11.08 7.76
C ASN A 54 5.53 -9.91 6.91
N GLY A 55 4.19 -9.75 6.82
CA GLY A 55 3.60 -8.64 6.09
C GLY A 55 2.08 -8.71 6.04
N TYR A 56 1.50 -7.95 5.12
CA TYR A 56 0.06 -7.83 4.89
C TYR A 56 -0.26 -8.10 3.42
N MET A 57 -1.42 -8.71 3.16
CA MET A 57 -1.88 -8.87 1.78
C MET A 57 -2.38 -7.54 1.22
N ALA A 58 -1.91 -7.16 0.04
CA ALA A 58 -2.43 -6.00 -0.68
C ALA A 58 -3.86 -6.25 -1.16
N THR A 59 -4.70 -5.23 -1.11
CA THR A 59 -6.07 -5.27 -1.66
C THR A 59 -6.09 -5.44 -3.19
N SER A 60 -4.99 -5.11 -3.86
CA SER A 60 -4.77 -5.32 -5.29
C SER A 60 -4.38 -6.75 -5.67
N SER A 61 -4.22 -7.65 -4.69
CA SER A 61 -3.97 -9.06 -4.98
C SER A 61 -5.12 -9.68 -5.76
N PRO A 62 -4.86 -10.65 -6.67
CA PRO A 62 -5.89 -11.33 -7.43
C PRO A 62 -6.99 -11.92 -6.56
N ALA A 63 -8.25 -11.64 -6.91
CA ALA A 63 -9.40 -12.12 -6.14
C ALA A 63 -9.56 -13.66 -6.15
N ASP A 64 -8.98 -14.33 -7.14
CA ASP A 64 -8.94 -15.79 -7.25
C ASP A 64 -7.87 -16.45 -6.35
N GLY A 65 -7.01 -15.64 -5.73
CA GLY A 65 -5.95 -16.11 -4.85
C GLY A 65 -4.83 -16.86 -5.58
N SER A 66 -4.71 -16.72 -6.90
CA SER A 66 -3.65 -17.35 -7.71
C SER A 66 -2.25 -16.94 -7.27
N PHE A 67 -2.11 -15.73 -6.74
CA PHE A 67 -0.95 -15.23 -6.01
C PHE A 67 -1.38 -14.05 -5.13
N ILE A 68 -0.48 -13.53 -4.32
CA ILE A 68 -0.70 -12.30 -3.55
C ILE A 68 0.48 -11.35 -3.70
N PHE A 69 0.19 -10.06 -3.57
CA PHE A 69 1.18 -9.05 -3.28
C PHE A 69 1.29 -8.92 -1.75
N LEU A 70 2.44 -9.29 -1.20
CA LEU A 70 2.74 -9.12 0.22
C LEU A 70 3.40 -7.76 0.43
N MET A 71 2.91 -6.99 1.38
CA MET A 71 3.37 -5.63 1.67
C MET A 71 3.90 -5.52 3.09
N ASN A 72 4.84 -4.57 3.29
CA ASN A 72 5.38 -4.22 4.60
C ASN A 72 4.30 -3.62 5.53
N LEU A 73 3.45 -2.73 5.00
CA LEU A 73 2.42 -2.02 5.76
C LEU A 73 1.04 -2.26 5.16
N PRO A 74 -0.04 -2.28 5.98
CA PRO A 74 -1.40 -2.47 5.47
C PRO A 74 -1.95 -1.25 4.73
N TYR A 75 -1.20 -0.15 4.67
CA TYR A 75 -1.62 1.11 4.06
C TYR A 75 -1.59 1.10 2.52
N GLN A 76 -0.77 0.26 1.90
CA GLN A 76 -0.62 0.30 0.44
C GLN A 76 -1.67 -0.55 -0.25
N SER A 77 -2.54 0.08 -1.04
CA SER A 77 -3.52 -0.62 -1.88
C SER A 77 -2.96 -1.05 -3.22
N CYS A 78 -1.92 -0.35 -3.70
CA CYS A 78 -1.27 -0.62 -4.98
C CYS A 78 0.24 -0.78 -4.77
N PRO A 79 0.80 -1.95 -5.10
CA PRO A 79 2.24 -2.19 -4.97
C PRO A 79 3.08 -1.28 -5.88
N PHE A 80 2.47 -0.67 -6.89
CA PHE A 80 3.11 0.14 -7.93
C PHE A 80 2.79 1.63 -7.84
N CYS A 81 2.07 2.06 -6.80
CA CYS A 81 1.71 3.47 -6.61
C CYS A 81 2.90 4.39 -6.27
N LYS A 82 4.09 3.82 -6.06
CA LYS A 82 5.34 4.58 -6.12
C LYS A 82 5.96 4.38 -7.49
N PRO A 83 6.14 5.44 -8.28
CA PRO A 83 6.85 5.32 -9.54
C PRO A 83 8.28 4.85 -9.28
N ASN A 84 8.66 3.81 -9.97
CA ASN A 84 10.06 3.44 -10.16
C ASN A 84 10.83 2.89 -8.98
N THR A 85 10.34 1.85 -8.38
CA THR A 85 11.29 1.06 -7.64
C THR A 85 11.52 -0.25 -8.39
N SER A 86 12.60 -0.26 -9.17
CA SER A 86 13.30 -1.51 -9.54
C SER A 86 13.64 -2.34 -8.28
N GLN A 87 13.40 -1.77 -7.13
CA GLN A 87 13.48 -2.32 -5.79
C GLN A 87 12.11 -2.13 -5.17
N LEU A 88 11.26 -3.12 -5.30
CA LEU A 88 9.98 -3.17 -4.61
C LEU A 88 10.20 -3.31 -3.09
N SER A 89 10.84 -2.33 -2.50
CA SER A 89 11.19 -2.29 -1.09
C SER A 89 9.98 -2.50 -0.16
N ASN A 90 8.77 -2.40 -0.72
CA ASN A 90 7.53 -2.45 0.04
C ASN A 90 6.58 -3.58 -0.38
N THR A 91 6.91 -4.35 -1.43
CA THR A 91 6.02 -5.36 -2.00
C THR A 91 6.80 -6.57 -2.53
N MET A 92 6.23 -7.75 -2.34
CA MET A 92 6.79 -9.01 -2.81
C MET A 92 5.68 -9.88 -3.40
N GLU A 93 5.92 -10.47 -4.56
CA GLU A 93 5.03 -11.47 -5.11
C GLU A 93 5.17 -12.81 -4.41
N VAL A 94 4.04 -13.42 -4.06
CA VAL A 94 4.01 -14.70 -3.38
C VAL A 94 3.02 -15.63 -4.07
N TYR A 95 3.51 -16.79 -4.49
CA TYR A 95 2.75 -17.80 -5.22
C TYR A 95 2.52 -19.05 -4.37
N PRO A 96 1.28 -19.57 -4.30
CA PRO A 96 0.99 -20.82 -3.59
C PRO A 96 1.57 -22.02 -4.35
N PRO A 97 1.60 -23.21 -3.73
CA PRO A 97 1.90 -24.45 -4.42
C PRO A 97 0.96 -24.69 -5.59
N LYS A 98 1.45 -25.35 -6.64
CA LYS A 98 0.67 -25.63 -7.86
C LYS A 98 -0.70 -26.24 -7.54
N GLY A 99 -1.76 -25.60 -8.05
CA GLY A 99 -3.15 -26.04 -7.87
C GLY A 99 -3.79 -25.64 -6.54
N LYS A 100 -3.09 -24.85 -5.72
CA LYS A 100 -3.64 -24.21 -4.52
C LYS A 100 -3.88 -22.73 -4.78
N THR A 101 -4.67 -22.09 -3.91
CA THR A 101 -4.93 -20.63 -3.91
C THR A 101 -4.82 -20.10 -2.49
N PHE A 102 -4.58 -18.80 -2.37
CA PHE A 102 -4.61 -18.09 -1.09
C PHE A 102 -6.02 -17.55 -0.81
N GLY A 103 -6.46 -17.60 0.45
CA GLY A 103 -7.58 -16.81 0.95
C GLY A 103 -7.09 -15.42 1.32
N TYR A 104 -7.88 -14.37 1.00
CA TYR A 104 -7.54 -12.99 1.40
C TYR A 104 -7.77 -12.78 2.89
N THR A 105 -6.85 -12.05 3.53
CA THR A 105 -6.99 -11.55 4.91
C THR A 105 -6.41 -10.15 5.05
N THR A 106 -6.99 -9.36 5.94
CA THR A 106 -6.48 -8.03 6.34
C THR A 106 -5.52 -8.10 7.54
N GLN A 107 -5.38 -9.30 8.13
CA GLN A 107 -4.50 -9.50 9.28
C GLN A 107 -3.04 -9.68 8.85
N ALA A 108 -2.13 -9.35 9.77
CA ALA A 108 -0.73 -9.64 9.59
C ALA A 108 -0.49 -11.15 9.43
N ILE A 109 0.33 -11.51 8.46
CA ILE A 109 0.65 -12.90 8.14
C ILE A 109 2.16 -13.13 8.14
N GLN A 110 2.58 -14.36 8.41
CA GLN A 110 3.89 -14.83 8.03
C GLN A 110 3.77 -15.74 6.82
N VAL A 111 4.48 -15.40 5.77
CA VAL A 111 4.63 -16.22 4.57
C VAL A 111 5.91 -17.06 4.71
N THR A 112 5.81 -18.34 4.39
CA THR A 112 6.95 -19.25 4.29
C THR A 112 6.94 -19.93 2.93
N GLY A 113 8.05 -19.89 2.21
CA GLY A 113 8.14 -20.48 0.88
C GLY A 113 9.58 -20.49 0.37
N LYS A 114 9.76 -20.76 -0.90
CA LYS A 114 11.06 -20.81 -1.57
C LYS A 114 11.31 -19.51 -2.33
N LEU A 115 12.41 -18.81 -2.02
CA LEU A 115 12.79 -17.61 -2.74
C LEU A 115 13.30 -17.98 -4.15
N GLN A 116 12.84 -17.23 -5.15
CA GLN A 116 13.39 -17.24 -6.50
C GLN A 116 13.85 -15.83 -6.84
N VAL A 117 15.11 -15.72 -7.28
CA VAL A 117 15.73 -14.46 -7.68
C VAL A 117 16.11 -14.53 -9.16
N ALA A 118 15.84 -13.45 -9.90
CA ALA A 118 16.22 -13.36 -11.31
C ALA A 118 17.73 -13.62 -11.51
N PRO A 119 18.14 -14.10 -12.69
CA PRO A 119 19.55 -14.50 -12.92
C PRO A 119 20.55 -13.38 -12.64
N ASP A 120 20.18 -12.15 -12.98
CA ASP A 120 20.97 -10.94 -12.77
C ASP A 120 20.05 -9.76 -12.42
N GLU A 121 20.62 -8.64 -11.96
CA GLU A 121 19.89 -7.46 -11.48
C GLU A 121 19.06 -6.77 -12.58
N SER A 122 19.43 -6.94 -13.83
CA SER A 122 18.74 -6.38 -14.99
C SER A 122 17.61 -7.27 -15.52
N SER A 123 17.50 -8.50 -15.01
CA SER A 123 16.46 -9.47 -15.37
C SER A 123 15.28 -9.38 -14.43
N SER A 124 14.09 -9.75 -14.91
CA SER A 124 12.85 -9.76 -14.14
C SER A 124 12.00 -10.99 -14.45
N PHE A 125 11.09 -11.28 -13.51
CA PHE A 125 9.92 -12.12 -13.75
C PHE A 125 8.76 -11.20 -14.10
N THR A 126 7.97 -11.55 -15.10
CA THR A 126 6.75 -10.81 -15.43
C THR A 126 5.54 -11.55 -14.86
N ASP A 127 4.70 -10.85 -14.11
CA ASP A 127 3.48 -11.40 -13.56
C ASP A 127 2.33 -11.43 -14.59
N PRO A 128 1.17 -12.04 -14.29
CA PRO A 128 0.01 -12.07 -15.20
C PRO A 128 -0.57 -10.69 -15.53
N TYR A 129 -0.25 -9.64 -14.78
CA TYR A 129 -0.69 -8.26 -15.02
C TYR A 129 0.34 -7.44 -15.81
N GLY A 130 1.51 -8.04 -16.13
CA GLY A 130 2.57 -7.37 -16.87
C GLY A 130 3.56 -6.60 -16.01
N TYR A 131 3.49 -6.75 -14.69
CA TYR A 131 4.48 -6.16 -13.78
C TYR A 131 5.75 -6.98 -13.71
N GLU A 132 6.87 -6.31 -13.47
CA GLU A 132 8.19 -6.93 -13.46
C GLU A 132 8.82 -6.90 -12.07
N PHE A 133 9.28 -8.06 -11.62
CA PHE A 133 9.91 -8.28 -10.31
C PHE A 133 11.23 -9.02 -10.47
N ASN A 134 12.24 -8.62 -9.73
CA ASN A 134 13.53 -9.33 -9.71
C ASN A 134 13.52 -10.59 -8.84
N PHE A 135 12.49 -10.76 -7.99
CA PHE A 135 12.36 -11.89 -7.07
C PHE A 135 10.90 -12.15 -6.74
N LYS A 136 10.63 -13.36 -6.30
CA LYS A 136 9.32 -13.82 -5.81
C LYS A 136 9.47 -14.98 -4.85
N ILE A 137 8.44 -15.26 -4.05
CA ILE A 137 8.37 -16.45 -3.21
C ILE A 137 7.40 -17.44 -3.87
N VAL A 138 7.81 -18.68 -4.02
CA VAL A 138 7.00 -19.75 -4.63
C VAL A 138 6.83 -20.92 -3.68
N ASP A 139 5.88 -21.80 -4.01
CA ASP A 139 5.48 -22.94 -3.16
C ASP A 139 5.18 -22.49 -1.73
N ALA A 140 4.57 -21.31 -1.61
CA ALA A 140 4.39 -20.60 -0.35
C ALA A 140 3.11 -21.02 0.37
N GLU A 141 3.20 -21.03 1.69
CA GLU A 141 2.08 -21.11 2.61
C GLU A 141 2.13 -19.90 3.55
N TYR A 142 1.01 -19.54 4.15
CA TYR A 142 0.99 -18.49 5.16
C TYR A 142 0.19 -18.93 6.39
N HIS A 143 0.50 -18.33 7.52
CA HIS A 143 -0.37 -18.33 8.69
C HIS A 143 -0.60 -16.90 9.19
N ILE A 144 -1.75 -16.69 9.82
CA ILE A 144 -2.08 -15.42 10.47
C ILE A 144 -1.29 -15.35 11.77
N LEU A 145 -0.59 -14.23 11.98
CA LEU A 145 0.18 -14.02 13.20
C LEU A 145 -0.75 -13.80 14.39
N SER A 146 -0.51 -14.53 15.46
CA SER A 146 -1.17 -14.34 16.74
C SER A 146 -0.61 -13.09 17.46
N ALA A 147 -1.31 -12.60 18.46
CA ALA A 147 -0.95 -11.35 19.15
C ALA A 147 0.44 -11.39 19.80
N ASP A 148 0.92 -12.56 20.20
CA ASP A 148 2.23 -12.80 20.79
C ASP A 148 3.35 -12.96 19.75
N GLU A 149 3.02 -13.20 18.49
CA GLU A 149 3.96 -13.24 17.37
C GLU A 149 4.16 -11.86 16.73
N LEU A 150 3.24 -10.90 16.98
CA LEU A 150 3.35 -9.56 16.44
C LEU A 150 4.48 -8.78 17.13
N SER A 151 5.39 -8.20 16.34
CA SER A 151 6.31 -7.17 16.84
C SER A 151 5.55 -5.94 17.36
N GLY A 152 6.22 -5.08 18.17
CA GLY A 152 5.60 -3.86 18.66
C GLY A 152 5.08 -2.95 17.54
N ASP A 153 5.78 -2.91 16.41
CA ASP A 153 5.41 -2.12 15.22
C ASP A 153 4.28 -2.78 14.44
N MET A 154 4.36 -4.08 14.20
CA MET A 154 3.28 -4.83 13.58
C MET A 154 1.98 -4.75 14.39
N ALA A 155 2.06 -4.88 15.72
CA ALA A 155 0.91 -4.75 16.60
C ALA A 155 0.25 -3.36 16.50
N LEU A 156 1.06 -2.29 16.33
CA LEU A 156 0.50 -0.96 16.09
C LEU A 156 -0.20 -0.88 14.73
N TRP A 157 0.47 -1.34 13.67
CA TRP A 157 -0.11 -1.28 12.32
C TRP A 157 -1.33 -2.19 12.15
N GLN A 158 -1.39 -3.31 12.88
CA GLN A 158 -2.62 -4.12 12.94
C GLN A 158 -3.77 -3.32 13.57
N ARG A 159 -3.54 -2.58 14.67
CA ARG A 159 -4.57 -1.70 15.24
C ARG A 159 -4.97 -0.57 14.28
N VAL A 160 -4.01 -0.02 13.52
CA VAL A 160 -4.31 0.97 12.48
C VAL A 160 -5.24 0.36 11.41
N ALA A 161 -4.93 -0.85 10.92
CA ALA A 161 -5.77 -1.56 9.95
C ALA A 161 -7.18 -1.82 10.51
N ASP A 162 -7.27 -2.39 11.70
CA ASP A 162 -8.54 -2.75 12.36
C ASP A 162 -9.41 -1.52 12.67
N SER A 163 -8.80 -0.36 12.84
CA SER A 163 -9.52 0.89 13.11
C SER A 163 -10.28 1.46 11.91
N GLY A 164 -9.98 1.00 10.68
CA GLY A 164 -10.52 1.54 9.44
C GLY A 164 -9.94 2.92 9.02
N ILE A 165 -8.95 3.45 9.76
CA ILE A 165 -8.31 4.74 9.44
C ILE A 165 -7.65 4.73 8.05
N ILE A 166 -7.18 3.57 7.58
CA ILE A 166 -6.53 3.44 6.28
C ILE A 166 -7.46 3.91 5.14
N ASN A 167 -8.71 3.49 5.16
CA ASN A 167 -9.69 3.93 4.15
C ASN A 167 -9.96 5.44 4.24
N ASP A 168 -9.97 5.99 5.46
CA ASP A 168 -10.16 7.43 5.66
C ASP A 168 -8.93 8.23 5.18
N LEU A 169 -7.72 7.68 5.33
CA LEU A 169 -6.49 8.28 4.78
C LEU A 169 -6.50 8.31 3.25
N TYR A 170 -6.92 7.24 2.58
CA TYR A 170 -7.09 7.23 1.13
C TYR A 170 -8.13 8.26 0.68
N ALA A 171 -9.30 8.27 1.32
CA ALA A 171 -10.34 9.24 1.00
C ALA A 171 -9.86 10.69 1.21
N MET A 172 -9.06 10.94 2.23
CA MET A 172 -8.42 12.23 2.47
C MET A 172 -7.43 12.60 1.34
N GLN A 173 -6.59 11.65 0.94
CA GLN A 173 -5.62 11.88 -0.14
C GLN A 173 -6.31 12.19 -1.47
N ASP A 174 -7.28 11.37 -1.87
CA ASP A 174 -8.07 11.59 -3.08
C ASP A 174 -8.75 12.97 -3.06
N TYR A 175 -9.25 13.36 -1.91
CA TYR A 175 -9.89 14.62 -1.69
C TYR A 175 -8.94 15.82 -1.80
N VAL A 176 -7.78 15.76 -1.15
CA VAL A 176 -6.77 16.83 -1.22
C VAL A 176 -6.21 16.93 -2.64
N ASP A 177 -5.97 15.80 -3.29
CA ASP A 177 -5.52 15.74 -4.68
C ASP A 177 -6.55 16.41 -5.62
N PHE A 178 -7.83 16.05 -5.47
CA PHE A 178 -8.91 16.65 -6.21
C PHE A 178 -8.99 18.17 -6.00
N LEU A 179 -8.89 18.67 -4.76
CA LEU A 179 -8.95 20.10 -4.45
C LEU A 179 -7.76 20.91 -4.97
N CYS A 180 -6.56 20.32 -4.93
CA CYS A 180 -5.34 21.10 -5.09
C CYS A 180 -4.61 20.86 -6.42
N ARG A 181 -4.95 19.79 -7.19
CA ARG A 181 -4.30 19.48 -8.47
C ARG A 181 -5.09 19.80 -9.73
N TRP A 182 -6.38 20.14 -9.62
CA TRP A 182 -7.15 20.56 -10.78
C TRP A 182 -6.80 21.93 -11.34
N PRO A 183 -6.07 22.78 -10.66
CA PRO A 183 -6.03 24.22 -10.86
C PRO A 183 -5.20 24.68 -12.05
N THR A 184 -4.67 23.81 -12.86
CA THR A 184 -4.14 24.21 -14.15
C THR A 184 -5.23 24.58 -15.14
N TYR A 185 -6.39 23.95 -15.08
CA TYR A 185 -7.64 24.31 -15.72
C TYR A 185 -8.76 23.41 -15.19
N PHE A 186 -10.00 23.91 -15.25
CA PHE A 186 -11.18 23.14 -14.90
C PHE A 186 -12.27 23.35 -15.94
N VAL A 187 -12.94 22.27 -16.36
CA VAL A 187 -14.01 22.25 -17.35
C VAL A 187 -15.33 21.96 -16.66
N ASN A 188 -16.42 22.32 -17.26
CA ASN A 188 -17.78 22.36 -16.75
C ASN A 188 -18.04 23.64 -15.95
N SER A 189 -18.55 24.63 -16.63
CA SER A 189 -19.04 25.85 -16.02
C SER A 189 -20.53 25.74 -15.67
N TYR A 190 -20.97 26.59 -14.76
CA TYR A 190 -22.39 26.85 -14.55
C TYR A 190 -22.63 28.37 -14.49
N GLU A 191 -23.84 28.77 -14.89
CA GLU A 191 -24.30 30.16 -14.81
C GLU A 191 -25.21 30.32 -13.59
N ASP A 192 -24.94 31.32 -12.77
CA ASP A 192 -25.79 31.66 -11.62
C ASP A 192 -27.03 32.45 -12.04
N ALA A 193 -27.89 32.80 -11.06
CA ALA A 193 -29.13 33.51 -11.29
C ALA A 193 -28.91 34.96 -11.82
N ASP A 194 -27.72 35.51 -11.62
CA ASP A 194 -27.32 36.85 -12.03
C ASP A 194 -26.56 36.84 -13.37
N GLY A 195 -26.35 35.65 -13.96
CA GLY A 195 -25.67 35.48 -15.25
C GLY A 195 -24.14 35.39 -15.15
N ASN A 196 -23.59 35.22 -13.97
CA ASN A 196 -22.16 35.04 -13.79
C ASN A 196 -21.77 33.56 -14.06
N ILE A 197 -20.64 33.39 -14.72
CA ILE A 197 -20.09 32.06 -15.06
C ILE A 197 -19.11 31.62 -13.97
N HIS A 198 -19.40 30.49 -13.36
CA HIS A 198 -18.59 29.90 -12.31
C HIS A 198 -17.99 28.57 -12.73
N PRO A 199 -16.83 28.17 -12.16
CA PRO A 199 -16.31 26.81 -12.36
C PRO A 199 -17.31 25.79 -11.84
N GLY A 200 -17.63 24.78 -12.66
CA GLY A 200 -18.46 23.65 -12.23
C GLY A 200 -17.88 22.89 -11.03
N TYR A 201 -16.57 22.99 -10.86
CA TYR A 201 -15.87 22.59 -9.66
C TYR A 201 -16.48 23.14 -8.35
N TYR A 202 -17.06 24.33 -8.38
CA TYR A 202 -17.73 24.92 -7.22
C TYR A 202 -18.89 24.05 -6.70
N LEU A 203 -19.55 23.31 -7.58
CA LEU A 203 -20.57 22.33 -7.19
C LEU A 203 -19.95 21.17 -6.40
N TYR A 204 -18.75 20.75 -6.76
CA TYR A 204 -18.00 19.72 -6.03
C TYR A 204 -17.29 20.29 -4.80
N ALA A 205 -16.92 21.55 -4.79
CA ALA A 205 -16.37 22.21 -3.62
C ALA A 205 -17.40 22.25 -2.46
N SER A 206 -18.70 22.29 -2.74
CA SER A 206 -19.73 22.13 -1.71
C SER A 206 -19.67 20.76 -1.04
N ASP A 207 -19.44 19.69 -1.80
CA ASP A 207 -19.19 18.35 -1.23
C ASP A 207 -17.85 18.30 -0.49
N ALA A 208 -16.86 19.00 -1.00
CA ALA A 208 -15.55 19.14 -0.40
C ALA A 208 -15.61 19.88 0.95
N MET A 209 -16.37 20.92 1.08
CA MET A 209 -16.62 21.62 2.34
C MET A 209 -17.18 20.67 3.42
N ASN A 210 -17.88 19.62 3.01
CA ASN A 210 -18.41 18.61 3.92
C ASN A 210 -17.30 17.85 4.69
N TYR A 211 -16.07 17.84 4.24
CA TYR A 211 -14.95 17.24 4.96
C TYR A 211 -14.27 18.22 5.92
N LEU A 212 -14.37 19.53 5.67
CA LEU A 212 -13.74 20.56 6.49
C LEU A 212 -14.66 21.12 7.56
N THR A 213 -15.97 21.01 7.38
CA THR A 213 -16.95 21.60 8.28
C THR A 213 -17.55 20.57 9.26
N GLN A 214 -17.95 21.05 10.43
CA GLN A 214 -18.65 20.22 11.41
C GLN A 214 -19.98 19.69 10.87
N GLU A 215 -20.71 20.51 10.11
CA GLU A 215 -21.99 20.15 9.52
C GLU A 215 -21.82 19.03 8.46
N GLY A 216 -20.85 19.16 7.58
CA GLY A 216 -20.56 18.15 6.59
C GLY A 216 -20.10 16.82 7.20
N ALA A 217 -19.27 16.85 8.24
CA ALA A 217 -18.88 15.64 8.95
C ALA A 217 -20.07 14.94 9.62
N GLN A 218 -21.04 15.71 10.14
CA GLN A 218 -22.28 15.17 10.68
C GLN A 218 -23.12 14.48 9.61
N TYR A 219 -23.23 15.08 8.43
CA TYR A 219 -23.99 14.51 7.32
C TYR A 219 -23.39 13.20 6.82
N ARG A 220 -22.07 13.18 6.58
CA ARG A 220 -21.41 12.03 5.94
C ARG A 220 -21.06 10.91 6.93
N TYR A 221 -20.68 11.24 8.17
CA TYR A 221 -20.15 10.28 9.14
C TYR A 221 -21.01 10.18 10.41
N GLY A 222 -22.10 10.92 10.51
CA GLY A 222 -22.90 10.99 11.72
C GLY A 222 -22.14 11.61 12.91
N ARG A 223 -21.09 12.39 12.65
CA ARG A 223 -20.22 13.02 13.66
C ARG A 223 -20.36 14.53 13.64
N LYS A 224 -20.03 15.15 14.78
CA LYS A 224 -20.13 16.61 14.93
C LYS A 224 -18.81 17.33 14.66
N ASP A 225 -17.71 16.58 14.57
CA ASP A 225 -16.39 17.15 14.33
C ASP A 225 -16.10 17.17 12.82
N GLY A 226 -15.27 18.09 12.37
CA GLY A 226 -14.79 18.12 11.00
C GLY A 226 -14.06 16.81 10.63
N TYR A 227 -14.11 16.43 9.36
CA TYR A 227 -13.51 15.17 8.90
C TYR A 227 -12.04 15.02 9.31
N PHE A 228 -11.23 16.04 9.03
CA PHE A 228 -9.81 16.02 9.39
C PHE A 228 -9.60 15.92 10.90
N ASP A 229 -10.38 16.66 11.69
CA ASP A 229 -10.27 16.66 13.16
C ASP A 229 -10.63 15.29 13.74
N VAL A 230 -11.67 14.65 13.21
CA VAL A 230 -12.05 13.29 13.59
C VAL A 230 -10.95 12.29 13.26
N LEU A 231 -10.33 12.40 12.08
CA LEU A 231 -9.24 11.54 11.67
C LEU A 231 -8.00 11.74 12.56
N ILE A 232 -7.63 12.99 12.82
CA ILE A 232 -6.53 13.35 13.74
C ILE A 232 -6.77 12.75 15.13
N ASP A 233 -7.97 12.89 15.68
CA ASP A 233 -8.31 12.36 17.01
C ASP A 233 -8.25 10.82 17.04
N ARG A 234 -8.68 10.15 15.97
CA ARG A 234 -8.59 8.69 15.85
C ARG A 234 -7.15 8.22 15.79
N ILE A 235 -6.29 8.90 15.02
CA ILE A 235 -4.86 8.59 14.94
C ILE A 235 -4.20 8.77 16.32
N LYS A 236 -4.48 9.89 17.01
CA LYS A 236 -3.95 10.18 18.36
C LYS A 236 -4.36 9.12 19.39
N LYS A 237 -5.57 8.56 19.28
CA LYS A 237 -6.04 7.49 20.16
C LYS A 237 -5.32 6.16 19.95
N LEU A 238 -4.78 5.90 18.78
CA LEU A 238 -4.01 4.67 18.52
C LEU A 238 -2.62 4.73 19.14
N ASP A 239 -1.86 5.78 18.82
CA ASP A 239 -0.57 6.06 19.43
C ASP A 239 -0.12 7.49 19.08
N PRO A 240 -0.27 8.46 20.00
CA PRO A 240 0.04 9.86 19.73
C PRO A 240 1.54 10.14 19.56
N THR A 241 2.40 9.24 20.01
CA THR A 241 3.85 9.41 19.93
C THR A 241 4.40 8.84 18.63
N ARG A 242 4.11 7.58 18.36
CA ARG A 242 4.65 6.86 17.19
C ARG A 242 4.00 7.30 15.90
N LEU A 243 2.72 7.69 15.92
CA LEU A 243 1.96 8.20 14.77
C LEU A 243 1.96 9.74 14.69
N ASN A 244 2.80 10.44 15.46
CA ASN A 244 2.84 11.91 15.46
C ASN A 244 3.15 12.51 14.07
N ALA A 245 4.00 11.87 13.28
CA ALA A 245 4.28 12.34 11.92
C ALA A 245 3.04 12.23 11.02
N LEU A 246 2.25 11.15 11.14
CA LEU A 246 0.96 11.00 10.46
C LEU A 246 -0.03 12.08 10.90
N VAL A 247 -0.11 12.38 12.19
CA VAL A 247 -0.96 13.49 12.69
C VAL A 247 -0.57 14.80 12.02
N LYS A 248 0.71 15.15 11.99
CA LYS A 248 1.20 16.38 11.34
C LYS A 248 0.90 16.41 9.85
N ASN A 249 1.04 15.28 9.17
CA ASN A 249 0.71 15.17 7.75
C ASN A 249 -0.78 15.47 7.49
N VAL A 250 -1.68 14.90 8.30
CA VAL A 250 -3.12 15.17 8.20
C VAL A 250 -3.46 16.63 8.56
N GLU A 251 -2.78 17.22 9.54
CA GLU A 251 -2.93 18.64 9.88
C GLU A 251 -2.48 19.54 8.71
N GLN A 252 -1.39 19.22 8.02
CA GLN A 252 -0.95 19.94 6.81
C GLN A 252 -1.93 19.75 5.64
N ALA A 253 -2.45 18.54 5.44
CA ALA A 253 -3.48 18.26 4.44
C ALA A 253 -4.74 19.11 4.66
N LYS A 254 -5.19 19.25 5.92
CA LYS A 254 -6.30 20.12 6.31
C LYS A 254 -6.05 21.59 5.94
N LEU A 255 -4.87 22.11 6.26
CA LEU A 255 -4.51 23.51 5.93
C LEU A 255 -4.46 23.72 4.43
N LEU A 256 -3.88 22.78 3.68
CA LEU A 256 -3.79 22.85 2.23
C LEU A 256 -5.18 22.85 1.58
N ALA A 257 -6.09 21.97 2.02
CA ALA A 257 -7.46 21.94 1.55
C ALA A 257 -8.22 23.24 1.87
N ALA A 258 -8.00 23.80 3.06
CA ALA A 258 -8.63 25.08 3.45
C ALA A 258 -8.10 26.24 2.59
N ASP A 259 -6.81 26.26 2.27
CA ASP A 259 -6.21 27.27 1.38
C ASP A 259 -6.80 27.18 -0.03
N ALA A 260 -6.92 25.98 -0.60
CA ALA A 260 -7.50 25.77 -1.91
C ALA A 260 -8.97 26.23 -1.99
N LEU A 261 -9.77 25.90 -0.96
CA LEU A 261 -11.16 26.37 -0.88
C LEU A 261 -11.26 27.88 -0.77
N ARG A 262 -10.38 28.53 -0.01
CA ARG A 262 -10.38 29.98 0.11
C ARG A 262 -10.08 30.65 -1.23
N GLU A 263 -9.11 30.17 -2.01
CA GLU A 263 -8.81 30.69 -3.34
C GLU A 263 -10.01 30.58 -4.28
N LEU A 264 -10.83 29.52 -4.13
CA LEU A 264 -12.07 29.36 -4.90
C LEU A 264 -13.18 30.31 -4.43
N GLU A 265 -13.40 30.44 -3.12
CA GLU A 265 -14.45 31.27 -2.53
C GLU A 265 -14.18 32.78 -2.75
N GLU A 266 -12.91 33.18 -2.77
CA GLU A 266 -12.47 34.56 -3.04
C GLU A 266 -12.33 34.84 -4.55
N GLU A 267 -12.72 33.87 -5.41
CA GLU A 267 -12.70 33.97 -6.87
C GLU A 267 -11.31 34.34 -7.46
N HIS A 268 -10.23 33.83 -6.83
CA HIS A 268 -8.86 34.02 -7.29
C HIS A 268 -8.53 33.07 -8.45
N TYR A 269 -9.25 33.26 -9.56
CA TYR A 269 -9.04 32.50 -10.79
C TYR A 269 -9.31 33.37 -12.03
N THR A 270 -8.74 32.96 -13.16
CA THR A 270 -9.07 33.50 -14.49
C THR A 270 -9.92 32.46 -15.23
N SER A 271 -10.75 32.93 -16.18
CA SER A 271 -11.55 32.07 -17.06
C SER A 271 -11.33 32.41 -18.52
N GLU A 272 -11.31 31.37 -19.38
CA GLU A 272 -11.20 31.47 -20.82
C GLU A 272 -12.17 30.50 -21.49
N TYR A 273 -13.02 31.03 -22.42
CA TYR A 273 -13.88 30.14 -23.22
C TYR A 273 -13.09 29.59 -24.41
N LYS A 274 -12.92 28.28 -24.47
CA LYS A 274 -12.16 27.61 -25.52
C LYS A 274 -12.59 26.15 -25.73
N PHE A 275 -12.17 25.61 -26.88
CA PHE A 275 -12.36 24.21 -27.15
C PHE A 275 -11.46 23.32 -26.27
N VAL A 276 -12.05 22.34 -25.60
CA VAL A 276 -11.36 21.40 -24.72
C VAL A 276 -11.28 20.05 -25.40
N GLU A 277 -10.11 19.71 -25.92
CA GLU A 277 -9.89 18.49 -26.70
C GLU A 277 -10.25 17.21 -25.92
N GLN A 278 -9.95 17.16 -24.63
CA GLN A 278 -10.22 16.00 -23.77
C GLN A 278 -11.71 15.64 -23.73
N PHE A 279 -12.60 16.62 -23.81
CA PHE A 279 -14.06 16.44 -23.73
C PHE A 279 -14.77 16.70 -25.06
N GLN A 280 -14.03 17.07 -26.09
CA GLN A 280 -14.56 17.38 -27.43
C GLN A 280 -15.72 18.40 -27.38
N THR A 281 -15.58 19.44 -26.55
CA THR A 281 -16.58 20.50 -26.36
C THR A 281 -15.94 21.87 -26.16
N GLU A 282 -16.70 22.92 -26.43
CA GLU A 282 -16.35 24.28 -26.02
C GLU A 282 -16.92 24.55 -24.63
N ASP A 283 -16.11 25.06 -23.72
CA ASP A 283 -16.53 25.45 -22.38
C ASP A 283 -15.57 26.49 -21.79
N TYR A 284 -15.94 27.06 -20.64
CA TYR A 284 -15.05 27.88 -19.84
C TYR A 284 -14.00 27.02 -19.16
N VAL A 285 -12.76 27.42 -19.33
CA VAL A 285 -11.61 26.82 -18.62
C VAL A 285 -11.14 27.83 -17.60
N PHE A 286 -11.07 27.38 -16.37
CA PHE A 286 -10.66 28.20 -15.22
C PHE A 286 -9.25 27.84 -14.80
N THR A 287 -8.48 28.84 -14.40
CA THR A 287 -7.12 28.64 -13.88
C THR A 287 -6.99 29.39 -12.55
N LEU A 288 -6.71 28.65 -11.49
CA LEU A 288 -6.53 29.21 -10.15
C LEU A 288 -5.20 29.97 -10.07
N ASP A 289 -5.19 31.16 -9.50
CA ASP A 289 -4.01 32.04 -9.45
C ASP A 289 -2.83 31.36 -8.72
N LYS A 290 -3.12 30.64 -7.63
CA LYS A 290 -2.11 29.87 -6.88
C LYS A 290 -2.10 28.39 -7.20
N GLY A 291 -2.65 27.99 -8.33
CA GLY A 291 -2.83 26.58 -8.67
C GLY A 291 -1.54 25.77 -8.67
N GLN A 292 -0.47 26.30 -9.25
CA GLN A 292 0.81 25.62 -9.28
C GLN A 292 1.42 25.50 -7.87
N GLU A 293 1.33 26.55 -7.06
CA GLU A 293 1.81 26.52 -5.67
C GLU A 293 1.09 25.44 -4.84
N LEU A 294 -0.24 25.37 -4.99
CA LEU A 294 -1.04 24.34 -4.30
C LEU A 294 -0.64 22.92 -4.75
N SER A 295 -0.45 22.71 -6.04
CA SER A 295 -0.01 21.42 -6.59
C SER A 295 1.38 21.03 -6.07
N ASP A 296 2.33 21.93 -6.04
CA ASP A 296 3.68 21.69 -5.52
C ASP A 296 3.65 21.32 -4.02
N ARG A 297 2.75 21.94 -3.26
CA ARG A 297 2.55 21.63 -1.83
C ARG A 297 1.92 20.23 -1.63
N VAL A 298 1.04 19.79 -2.52
CA VAL A 298 0.51 18.41 -2.50
C VAL A 298 1.64 17.42 -2.74
N ASP A 299 2.51 17.69 -3.73
CA ASP A 299 3.65 16.82 -4.00
C ASP A 299 4.58 16.71 -2.79
N ALA A 300 4.89 17.84 -2.16
CA ALA A 300 5.71 17.84 -0.93
C ALA A 300 5.05 17.03 0.20
N LEU A 301 3.74 17.22 0.42
CA LEU A 301 2.96 16.48 1.42
C LEU A 301 3.03 14.97 1.20
N TYR A 302 2.90 14.53 -0.06
CA TYR A 302 2.94 13.11 -0.41
C TYR A 302 4.35 12.53 -0.31
N MET A 303 5.38 13.29 -0.63
CA MET A 303 6.77 12.86 -0.44
C MET A 303 7.10 12.66 1.04
N ASP A 304 6.76 13.63 1.89
CA ASP A 304 6.96 13.54 3.34
C ASP A 304 6.24 12.32 3.94
N PHE A 305 5.01 12.07 3.47
CA PHE A 305 4.24 10.92 3.93
C PHE A 305 4.86 9.59 3.44
N ALA A 306 5.30 9.54 2.20
CA ALA A 306 5.94 8.35 1.62
C ALA A 306 7.27 8.03 2.32
N ASP A 307 8.06 9.04 2.65
CA ASP A 307 9.32 8.88 3.38
C ASP A 307 9.07 8.38 4.80
N TRP A 308 8.05 8.92 5.47
CA TRP A 308 7.64 8.43 6.77
C TRP A 308 7.18 6.96 6.72
N LEU A 309 6.33 6.57 5.74
CA LEU A 309 5.94 5.18 5.56
C LEU A 309 7.15 4.27 5.31
N GLY A 310 8.09 4.73 4.49
CA GLY A 310 9.34 4.00 4.19
C GLY A 310 10.28 3.84 5.39
N SER A 311 10.09 4.63 6.44
CA SER A 311 10.88 4.53 7.68
C SER A 311 10.49 3.36 8.59
N TRP A 312 9.29 2.78 8.39
CA TRP A 312 8.81 1.64 9.16
C TRP A 312 9.42 0.34 8.64
N GLU A 313 9.89 -0.48 9.57
CA GLU A 313 10.39 -1.83 9.33
C GLU A 313 9.57 -2.81 10.18
N LEU A 314 8.80 -3.70 9.51
CA LEU A 314 7.99 -4.72 10.17
C LEU A 314 8.61 -6.11 10.02
#